data_e1b5cfc028368c4bde50392a3ef6536e
#
_entry.id   e1b5cfc028368c4bde50392a3ef6536e
#
_cell.length_a   1.000
_cell.length_b   1.000
_cell.length_c   1.000
_cell.angle_alpha   90.00
_cell.angle_beta   90.00
_cell.angle_gamma   90.00
#
_symmetry.space_group_name_H-M   'P 1'
#
loop_
_entity.id
_entity.type
_entity.pdbx_description
1 polymer ?
#
loop_
_entity_poly.entity_id
_entity_poly.type
_entity_poly.pdbx_seq_one_letter_code
_entity_poly.pdbx_strand_id
1 'polypeptide(L)'
;MEYLQHYINQYPHRLALVFEDRYLTYGELSKEIYQASMRYKEVKLNKKVGLMDEHPVNNIINYFAVHQRGGIPCFFNHQWSNERIHQLVKSYDIQWLIKDNHLTLNHDNSIYSDEVIPRNVIHIGFTSGTTGLPKAFYRNEHSWIVSFKENEKLLQNCEETIVAPGPLSHSLSLYACIYALSTGKTFIGQKNFNPLSLMRLINQLNKSTAIFVVPTMVQQLISTQ
;
A
#
# COMPACT_ATOMS: atom_id res chain seq x y z
N MET A 1 -12.26 5.70 1.01
CA MET A 1 -12.28 4.29 1.48
C MET A 1 -13.62 3.58 1.29
N GLU A 2 -14.68 4.30 1.01
CA GLU A 2 -16.00 3.76 0.69
C GLU A 2 -16.00 2.83 -0.53
N TYR A 3 -15.13 3.10 -1.49
CA TYR A 3 -15.00 2.28 -2.71
C TYR A 3 -14.62 0.83 -2.43
N LEU A 4 -13.63 0.59 -1.55
CA LEU A 4 -13.27 -0.78 -1.17
C LEU A 4 -14.43 -1.51 -0.51
N GLN A 5 -15.18 -0.83 0.38
CA GLN A 5 -16.34 -1.42 1.04
C GLN A 5 -17.45 -1.79 0.05
N HIS A 6 -17.65 -0.98 -0.99
CA HIS A 6 -18.59 -1.30 -2.06
C HIS A 6 -18.26 -2.65 -2.71
N TYR A 7 -17.01 -2.87 -3.10
CA TYR A 7 -16.59 -4.12 -3.76
C TYR A 7 -16.51 -5.32 -2.83
N ILE A 8 -16.19 -5.12 -1.55
CA ILE A 8 -16.29 -6.16 -0.52
C ILE A 8 -17.72 -6.70 -0.45
N ASN A 9 -18.71 -5.81 -0.46
CA ASN A 9 -20.11 -6.21 -0.37
C ASN A 9 -20.64 -6.86 -1.66
N GLN A 10 -20.18 -6.35 -2.81
CA GLN A 10 -20.66 -6.80 -4.11
C GLN A 10 -20.01 -8.10 -4.58
N TYR A 11 -18.70 -8.29 -4.28
CA TYR A 11 -17.91 -9.41 -4.80
C TYR A 11 -17.03 -10.07 -3.72
N PRO A 12 -17.61 -10.55 -2.59
CA PRO A 12 -16.82 -11.07 -1.47
C PRO A 12 -15.92 -12.25 -1.82
N HIS A 13 -16.28 -13.04 -2.82
CA HIS A 13 -15.53 -14.23 -3.26
C HIS A 13 -14.54 -13.96 -4.38
N ARG A 14 -14.51 -12.73 -4.95
CA ARG A 14 -13.52 -12.36 -5.96
C ARG A 14 -12.15 -12.21 -5.32
N LEU A 15 -11.09 -12.65 -6.01
CA LEU A 15 -9.72 -12.39 -5.60
C LEU A 15 -9.46 -10.89 -5.55
N ALA A 16 -8.95 -10.43 -4.41
CA ALA A 16 -8.53 -9.04 -4.18
C ALA A 16 -7.00 -8.92 -4.28
N LEU A 17 -6.28 -9.80 -3.59
CA LEU A 17 -4.82 -9.81 -3.53
C LEU A 17 -4.25 -11.16 -3.93
N VAL A 18 -3.20 -11.14 -4.74
CA VAL A 18 -2.46 -12.31 -5.19
C VAL A 18 -0.97 -12.05 -5.06
N PHE A 19 -0.31 -12.84 -4.23
CA PHE A 19 1.13 -12.92 -4.07
C PHE A 19 1.54 -14.38 -4.20
N GLU A 20 2.83 -14.69 -4.37
CA GLU A 20 3.30 -16.07 -4.61
C GLU A 20 2.86 -17.04 -3.53
N ASP A 21 2.82 -16.59 -2.28
CA ASP A 21 2.57 -17.40 -1.08
C ASP A 21 1.22 -17.07 -0.40
N ARG A 22 0.47 -16.09 -0.89
CA ARG A 22 -0.76 -15.66 -0.24
C ARG A 22 -1.79 -15.09 -1.20
N TYR A 23 -2.99 -15.64 -1.13
CA TYR A 23 -4.16 -15.25 -1.90
C TYR A 23 -5.26 -14.82 -0.94
N LEU A 24 -5.90 -13.67 -1.20
CA LEU A 24 -7.04 -13.20 -0.42
C LEU A 24 -8.17 -12.76 -1.35
N THR A 25 -9.37 -13.22 -1.06
CA THR A 25 -10.60 -12.65 -1.62
C THR A 25 -10.93 -11.32 -0.96
N TYR A 26 -11.86 -10.56 -1.54
CA TYR A 26 -12.35 -9.31 -0.93
C TYR A 26 -12.95 -9.54 0.46
N GLY A 27 -13.68 -10.65 0.65
CA GLY A 27 -14.25 -11.02 1.95
C GLY A 27 -13.19 -11.35 2.99
N GLU A 28 -12.17 -12.13 2.62
CA GLU A 28 -11.05 -12.45 3.50
C GLU A 28 -10.22 -11.21 3.84
N LEU A 29 -9.92 -10.37 2.85
CA LEU A 29 -9.23 -9.09 3.05
C LEU A 29 -10.01 -8.21 4.05
N SER A 30 -11.32 -8.09 3.89
CA SER A 30 -12.17 -7.34 4.81
C SER A 30 -12.09 -7.85 6.23
N LYS A 31 -12.17 -9.17 6.41
CA LYS A 31 -12.07 -9.82 7.73
C LYS A 31 -10.72 -9.53 8.39
N GLU A 32 -9.62 -9.65 7.64
CA GLU A 32 -8.28 -9.39 8.16
C GLU A 32 -8.08 -7.90 8.50
N ILE A 33 -8.58 -6.99 7.65
CA ILE A 33 -8.55 -5.54 7.94
C ILE A 33 -9.31 -5.22 9.24
N TYR A 34 -10.51 -5.78 9.42
CA TYR A 34 -11.29 -5.59 10.63
C TYR A 34 -10.55 -6.10 11.87
N GLN A 35 -10.00 -7.32 11.81
CA GLN A 35 -9.22 -7.89 12.92
C GLN A 35 -7.99 -7.05 13.26
N ALA A 36 -7.28 -6.53 12.25
CA ALA A 36 -6.15 -5.63 12.45
C ALA A 36 -6.60 -4.32 13.09
N SER A 37 -7.68 -3.71 12.61
CA SER A 37 -8.21 -2.46 13.17
C SER A 37 -8.58 -2.60 14.65
N MET A 38 -9.08 -3.77 15.05
CA MET A 38 -9.38 -4.06 16.46
C MET A 38 -8.13 -4.18 17.35
N ARG A 39 -6.99 -4.57 16.77
CA ARG A 39 -5.70 -4.55 17.49
C ARG A 39 -5.14 -3.12 17.66
N TYR A 40 -5.50 -2.18 16.78
CA TYR A 40 -4.96 -0.81 16.74
C TYR A 40 -5.88 0.22 17.36
N LYS A 41 -6.58 -0.13 18.46
CA LYS A 41 -7.56 0.74 19.14
C LYS A 41 -6.96 2.06 19.66
N GLU A 42 -5.67 2.07 19.95
CA GLU A 42 -4.95 3.24 20.46
C GLU A 42 -4.66 4.27 19.36
N VAL A 43 -4.67 3.86 18.09
CA VAL A 43 -4.52 4.80 16.96
C VAL A 43 -5.75 5.70 16.90
N LYS A 44 -5.52 7.01 17.00
CA LYS A 44 -6.55 8.05 16.98
C LYS A 44 -6.52 8.81 15.66
N LEU A 45 -7.55 9.64 15.47
CA LEU A 45 -7.69 10.48 14.29
C LEU A 45 -6.42 11.29 14.01
N ASN A 46 -6.00 11.32 12.75
CA ASN A 46 -4.84 12.05 12.23
C ASN A 46 -3.48 11.65 12.83
N LYS A 47 -3.39 10.56 13.57
CA LYS A 47 -2.09 10.06 14.04
C LYS A 47 -1.36 9.34 12.92
N LYS A 48 -0.07 9.66 12.75
CA LYS A 48 0.80 9.05 11.75
C LYS A 48 1.27 7.68 12.25
N VAL A 49 1.18 6.66 11.37
CA VAL A 49 1.50 5.27 11.70
C VAL A 49 2.44 4.71 10.65
N GLY A 50 3.66 4.40 11.03
CA GLY A 50 4.65 3.76 10.17
C GLY A 50 4.34 2.28 9.98
N LEU A 51 4.31 1.81 8.73
CA LEU A 51 4.07 0.41 8.35
C LEU A 51 5.38 -0.21 7.91
N MET A 52 5.80 -1.30 8.59
CA MET A 52 7.13 -1.88 8.46
C MET A 52 7.12 -3.42 8.34
N ASP A 53 5.97 -4.04 8.09
CA ASP A 53 5.91 -5.49 7.95
C ASP A 53 6.75 -5.94 6.75
N GLU A 54 7.40 -7.08 6.89
CA GLU A 54 8.20 -7.67 5.82
C GLU A 54 7.31 -8.15 4.66
N HIS A 55 6.16 -8.74 4.99
CA HIS A 55 5.24 -9.24 3.98
C HIS A 55 4.31 -8.13 3.45
N PRO A 56 4.28 -7.85 2.13
CA PRO A 56 3.49 -6.77 1.56
C PRO A 56 2.00 -6.84 1.88
N VAL A 57 1.41 -8.04 1.92
CA VAL A 57 -0.01 -8.22 2.24
C VAL A 57 -0.35 -7.71 3.64
N ASN A 58 0.52 -7.93 4.62
CA ASN A 58 0.32 -7.38 5.97
C ASN A 58 0.32 -5.85 5.95
N ASN A 59 1.23 -5.24 5.20
CA ASN A 59 1.26 -3.78 5.04
C ASN A 59 -0.01 -3.24 4.36
N ILE A 60 -0.58 -3.97 3.38
CA ILE A 60 -1.86 -3.59 2.75
C ILE A 60 -3.00 -3.67 3.76
N ILE A 61 -3.09 -4.75 4.53
CA ILE A 61 -4.09 -4.94 5.58
C ILE A 61 -3.97 -3.83 6.62
N ASN A 62 -2.76 -3.57 7.09
CA ASN A 62 -2.46 -2.55 8.10
C ASN A 62 -2.74 -1.14 7.58
N TYR A 63 -2.49 -0.86 6.29
CA TYR A 63 -2.86 0.39 5.65
C TYR A 63 -4.35 0.69 5.81
N PHE A 64 -5.20 -0.26 5.44
CA PHE A 64 -6.65 -0.08 5.56
C PHE A 64 -7.13 -0.10 7.00
N ALA A 65 -6.51 -0.91 7.87
CA ALA A 65 -6.85 -0.96 9.30
C ALA A 65 -6.54 0.36 10.01
N VAL A 66 -5.40 0.99 9.72
CA VAL A 66 -5.04 2.32 10.23
C VAL A 66 -6.07 3.37 9.78
N HIS A 67 -6.48 3.32 8.51
CA HIS A 67 -7.53 4.21 8.00
C HIS A 67 -8.87 4.01 8.72
N GLN A 68 -9.28 2.77 9.00
CA GLN A 68 -10.51 2.52 9.76
C GLN A 68 -10.48 3.13 11.17
N ARG A 69 -9.28 3.35 11.71
CA ARG A 69 -9.07 4.04 13.00
C ARG A 69 -8.92 5.56 12.87
N GLY A 70 -8.96 6.09 11.63
CA GLY A 70 -8.74 7.51 11.35
C GLY A 70 -7.27 7.94 11.39
N GLY A 71 -6.33 7.00 11.44
CA GLY A 71 -4.90 7.26 11.35
C GLY A 71 -4.42 7.49 9.92
N ILE A 72 -3.19 7.96 9.77
CA ILE A 72 -2.53 8.23 8.49
C ILE A 72 -1.37 7.25 8.33
N PRO A 73 -1.45 6.26 7.44
CA PRO A 73 -0.37 5.30 7.22
C PRO A 73 0.80 5.92 6.46
N CYS A 74 2.01 5.51 6.86
CA CYS A 74 3.29 5.88 6.26
C CYS A 74 4.03 4.60 5.90
N PHE A 75 4.29 4.32 4.63
CA PHE A 75 5.03 3.12 4.24
C PHE A 75 6.54 3.32 4.40
N PHE A 76 7.17 2.48 5.19
CA PHE A 76 8.62 2.37 5.27
C PHE A 76 9.12 1.25 4.38
N ASN A 77 10.30 1.45 3.80
CA ASN A 77 10.97 0.37 3.11
C ASN A 77 11.62 -0.54 4.16
N HIS A 78 11.28 -1.82 4.15
CA HIS A 78 11.82 -2.82 5.08
C HIS A 78 13.35 -2.97 4.98
N GLN A 79 13.97 -2.52 3.88
CA GLN A 79 15.42 -2.52 3.68
C GLN A 79 16.13 -1.32 4.33
N TRP A 80 15.39 -0.36 4.87
CA TRP A 80 16.00 0.78 5.55
C TRP A 80 16.56 0.35 6.90
N SER A 81 17.73 0.91 7.25
CA SER A 81 18.34 0.67 8.55
C SER A 81 17.46 1.22 9.68
N ASN A 82 17.57 0.62 10.87
CA ASN A 82 16.85 1.09 12.05
C ASN A 82 17.17 2.56 12.36
N GLU A 83 18.43 2.99 12.15
CA GLU A 83 18.84 4.38 12.33
C GLU A 83 18.08 5.33 11.38
N ARG A 84 17.95 4.95 10.10
CA ARG A 84 17.19 5.73 9.12
C ARG A 84 15.71 5.80 9.46
N ILE A 85 15.12 4.70 9.90
CA ILE A 85 13.74 4.65 10.37
C ILE A 85 13.55 5.56 11.56
N HIS A 86 14.45 5.49 12.56
CA HIS A 86 14.41 6.35 13.74
C HIS A 86 14.49 7.85 13.37
N GLN A 87 15.38 8.21 12.45
CA GLN A 87 15.48 9.59 11.96
C GLN A 87 14.19 10.07 11.27
N LEU A 88 13.57 9.22 10.43
CA LEU A 88 12.30 9.54 9.77
C LEU A 88 11.16 9.69 10.79
N VAL A 89 11.05 8.75 11.71
CA VAL A 89 10.06 8.77 12.78
C VAL A 89 10.12 10.06 13.58
N LYS A 90 11.33 10.48 13.97
CA LYS A 90 11.57 11.73 14.71
C LYS A 90 11.29 12.97 13.84
N SER A 91 11.79 13.00 12.60
CA SER A 91 11.70 14.20 11.73
C SER A 91 10.29 14.49 11.25
N TYR A 92 9.44 13.47 11.15
CA TYR A 92 8.08 13.59 10.65
C TYR A 92 7.01 13.32 11.70
N ASP A 93 7.40 13.29 12.98
CA ASP A 93 6.50 13.09 14.12
C ASP A 93 5.56 11.89 13.91
N ILE A 94 6.14 10.70 13.66
CA ILE A 94 5.38 9.48 13.47
C ILE A 94 5.19 8.82 14.83
N GLN A 95 3.94 8.82 15.32
CA GLN A 95 3.64 8.44 16.72
C GLN A 95 3.64 6.94 16.94
N TRP A 96 3.26 6.17 15.91
CA TRP A 96 3.05 4.73 16.03
C TRP A 96 3.82 3.99 14.94
N LEU A 97 4.27 2.78 15.26
CA LEU A 97 4.88 1.85 14.32
C LEU A 97 4.14 0.52 14.37
N ILE A 98 3.89 -0.07 13.19
CA ILE A 98 3.38 -1.43 13.06
C ILE A 98 4.46 -2.27 12.41
N LYS A 99 4.91 -3.30 13.14
CA LYS A 99 5.85 -4.31 12.68
C LYS A 99 5.37 -5.67 13.18
N ASP A 100 5.40 -6.68 12.32
CA ASP A 100 4.95 -8.04 12.61
C ASP A 100 3.52 -8.07 13.20
N ASN A 101 2.64 -7.20 12.66
CA ASN A 101 1.27 -6.95 13.14
C ASN A 101 1.15 -6.45 14.61
N HIS A 102 2.24 -5.96 15.20
CA HIS A 102 2.24 -5.35 16.53
C HIS A 102 2.34 -3.84 16.42
N LEU A 103 1.45 -3.15 17.14
CA LEU A 103 1.45 -1.69 17.26
C LEU A 103 2.34 -1.29 18.45
N THR A 104 3.32 -0.43 18.19
CA THR A 104 4.21 0.11 19.22
C THR A 104 4.15 1.64 19.20
N LEU A 105 4.06 2.24 20.40
CA LEU A 105 4.18 3.69 20.55
C LEU A 105 5.64 4.08 20.45
N ASN A 106 5.94 5.11 19.65
CA ASN A 106 7.25 5.70 19.66
C ASN A 106 7.38 6.66 20.85
N HIS A 107 8.18 6.29 21.85
CA HIS A 107 8.37 7.05 23.07
C HIS A 107 9.34 8.24 22.93
N ASP A 108 10.06 8.37 21.81
CA ASP A 108 11.03 9.44 21.61
C ASP A 108 10.40 10.81 21.26
N ASN A 109 9.10 10.86 21.12
CA ASN A 109 8.37 12.08 20.78
C ASN A 109 8.04 12.91 22.04
N SER A 110 9.05 13.51 22.63
CA SER A 110 8.87 14.49 23.73
C SER A 110 8.35 15.86 23.24
N ILE A 111 8.33 16.09 21.94
CA ILE A 111 7.84 17.33 21.31
C ILE A 111 6.93 16.93 20.14
N TYR A 112 5.63 16.80 20.42
CA TYR A 112 4.64 16.73 19.33
C TYR A 112 4.68 18.07 18.61
N SER A 113 5.10 18.08 17.35
CA SER A 113 4.94 19.27 16.51
C SER A 113 3.44 19.49 16.30
N ASP A 114 2.96 20.70 16.52
CA ASP A 114 1.63 21.14 16.09
C ASP A 114 1.56 21.28 14.56
N GLU A 115 2.27 20.40 13.83
CA GLU A 115 2.24 20.40 12.38
C GLU A 115 0.80 20.22 11.92
N VAL A 116 0.26 21.25 11.28
CA VAL A 116 -1.09 21.19 10.71
C VAL A 116 -1.06 20.25 9.51
N ILE A 117 -1.44 18.99 9.74
CA ILE A 117 -1.61 18.05 8.64
C ILE A 117 -2.73 18.57 7.73
N PRO A 118 -2.51 18.68 6.41
CA PRO A 118 -3.58 19.05 5.49
C PRO A 118 -4.81 18.14 5.67
N ARG A 119 -5.99 18.73 5.52
CA ARG A 119 -7.25 17.93 5.64
C ARG A 119 -7.30 16.84 4.58
N ASN A 120 -7.88 15.69 4.95
CA ASN A 120 -8.13 14.56 4.06
C ASN A 120 -6.85 13.87 3.53
N VAL A 121 -5.73 13.95 4.26
CA VAL A 121 -4.52 13.15 3.97
C VAL A 121 -4.83 11.69 4.25
N ILE A 122 -4.61 10.85 3.24
CA ILE A 122 -4.81 9.40 3.35
C ILE A 122 -3.50 8.62 3.35
N HIS A 123 -2.40 9.26 3.03
CA HIS A 123 -1.10 8.59 2.91
C HIS A 123 0.05 9.59 3.00
N ILE A 124 1.11 9.18 3.68
CA ILE A 124 2.41 9.83 3.65
C ILE A 124 3.40 8.89 2.98
N GLY A 125 3.98 9.33 1.88
CA GLY A 125 5.05 8.61 1.19
C GLY A 125 6.39 9.32 1.37
N PHE A 126 7.47 8.60 1.07
CA PHE A 126 8.83 9.12 1.16
C PHE A 126 9.54 9.00 -0.18
N THR A 127 10.22 10.06 -0.59
CA THR A 127 11.06 10.03 -1.80
C THR A 127 12.42 9.43 -1.47
N SER A 128 13.01 8.72 -2.43
CA SER A 128 14.37 8.17 -2.33
C SER A 128 15.42 9.27 -2.50
N GLY A 129 15.47 10.26 -1.61
CA GLY A 129 16.45 11.34 -1.69
C GLY A 129 17.88 10.79 -1.84
N THR A 130 18.61 11.25 -2.86
CA THR A 130 19.98 10.78 -3.17
C THR A 130 21.02 11.31 -2.18
N THR A 131 20.71 12.32 -1.37
CA THR A 131 21.68 13.08 -0.56
C THR A 131 21.21 13.36 0.88
N GLY A 132 20.41 12.48 1.49
CA GLY A 132 19.98 12.71 2.86
C GLY A 132 18.75 11.92 3.30
N LEU A 133 18.07 12.43 4.31
CA LEU A 133 16.82 11.88 4.80
C LEU A 133 15.74 12.00 3.71
N PRO A 134 14.98 10.93 3.41
CA PRO A 134 13.88 10.97 2.45
C PRO A 134 12.89 12.09 2.77
N LYS A 135 12.45 12.82 1.75
CA LYS A 135 11.44 13.86 1.92
C LYS A 135 10.06 13.24 1.93
N ALA A 136 9.23 13.62 2.90
CA ALA A 136 7.83 13.21 2.96
C ALA A 136 6.99 13.99 1.95
N PHE A 137 6.00 13.33 1.37
CA PHE A 137 4.93 13.95 0.60
C PHE A 137 3.57 13.43 1.08
N TYR A 138 2.56 14.28 1.02
CA TYR A 138 1.20 13.98 1.45
C TYR A 138 0.32 13.69 0.24
N ARG A 139 -0.53 12.67 0.35
CA ARG A 139 -1.56 12.36 -0.63
C ARG A 139 -2.94 12.48 0.00
N ASN A 140 -3.86 13.13 -0.70
CA ASN A 140 -5.26 13.17 -0.32
C ASN A 140 -6.11 12.24 -1.20
N GLU A 141 -7.26 11.86 -0.70
CA GLU A 141 -8.18 10.93 -1.39
C GLU A 141 -8.63 11.47 -2.75
N HIS A 142 -8.92 12.76 -2.83
CA HIS A 142 -9.38 13.39 -4.07
C HIS A 142 -8.38 13.23 -5.21
N SER A 143 -7.09 13.43 -4.94
CA SER A 143 -6.04 13.31 -5.97
C SER A 143 -5.95 11.89 -6.54
N TRP A 144 -6.23 10.88 -5.73
CA TRP A 144 -6.24 9.49 -6.18
C TRP A 144 -7.49 9.16 -6.99
N ILE A 145 -8.66 9.60 -6.54
CA ILE A 145 -9.93 9.39 -7.27
C ILE A 145 -9.85 10.00 -8.68
N VAL A 146 -9.32 11.21 -8.81
CA VAL A 146 -9.12 11.84 -10.13
C VAL A 146 -8.17 11.01 -10.98
N SER A 147 -7.05 10.55 -10.43
CA SER A 147 -6.09 9.69 -11.14
C SER A 147 -6.69 8.35 -11.54
N PHE A 148 -7.54 7.75 -10.72
CA PHE A 148 -8.21 6.48 -11.02
C PHE A 148 -9.13 6.63 -12.23
N LYS A 149 -9.91 7.71 -12.30
CA LYS A 149 -10.78 8.02 -13.44
C LYS A 149 -10.00 8.18 -14.74
N GLU A 150 -8.82 8.80 -14.68
CA GLU A 150 -7.97 8.92 -15.89
C GLU A 150 -7.37 7.57 -16.29
N ASN A 151 -6.98 6.73 -15.34
CA ASN A 151 -6.55 5.36 -15.64
C ASN A 151 -7.66 4.52 -16.28
N GLU A 152 -8.87 4.59 -15.76
CA GLU A 152 -10.02 3.87 -16.34
C GLU A 152 -10.28 4.26 -17.79
N LYS A 153 -10.14 5.56 -18.13
CA LYS A 153 -10.22 6.03 -19.52
C LYS A 153 -9.08 5.48 -20.38
N LEU A 154 -7.85 5.54 -19.86
CA LEU A 154 -6.65 5.10 -20.58
C LEU A 154 -6.69 3.59 -20.86
N LEU A 155 -7.08 2.81 -19.88
CA LEU A 155 -7.17 1.34 -19.96
C LEU A 155 -8.51 0.86 -20.53
N GLN A 156 -9.43 1.79 -20.85
CA GLN A 156 -10.77 1.49 -21.36
C GLN A 156 -11.58 0.56 -20.45
N ASN A 157 -11.19 0.49 -19.19
CA ASN A 157 -11.78 -0.37 -18.13
C ASN A 157 -11.91 -1.86 -18.54
N CYS A 158 -10.99 -2.34 -19.38
CA CYS A 158 -11.00 -3.72 -19.89
C CYS A 158 -10.22 -4.69 -19.01
N GLU A 159 -9.35 -4.17 -18.14
CA GLU A 159 -8.52 -4.97 -17.27
C GLU A 159 -9.29 -5.49 -16.04
N GLU A 160 -9.11 -6.77 -15.73
CA GLU A 160 -9.63 -7.40 -14.51
C GLU A 160 -8.55 -7.50 -13.42
N THR A 161 -7.29 -7.39 -13.83
CA THR A 161 -6.13 -7.59 -12.96
C THR A 161 -5.13 -6.46 -13.14
N ILE A 162 -4.62 -5.96 -12.04
CA ILE A 162 -3.57 -4.94 -11.97
C ILE A 162 -2.32 -5.56 -11.35
N VAL A 163 -1.20 -5.40 -12.01
CA VAL A 163 0.09 -5.94 -11.59
C VAL A 163 1.06 -4.81 -11.29
N ALA A 164 1.69 -4.84 -10.13
CA ALA A 164 2.83 -3.97 -9.81
C ALA A 164 3.80 -4.72 -8.87
N PRO A 165 4.90 -5.26 -9.40
CA PRO A 165 5.79 -6.15 -8.63
C PRO A 165 6.81 -5.43 -7.74
N GLY A 166 6.74 -4.11 -7.65
CA GLY A 166 7.64 -3.33 -6.80
C GLY A 166 7.18 -3.22 -5.34
N PRO A 167 8.04 -2.75 -4.45
CA PRO A 167 7.70 -2.56 -3.04
C PRO A 167 6.62 -1.47 -2.86
N LEU A 168 5.72 -1.67 -1.89
CA LEU A 168 4.63 -0.74 -1.60
C LEU A 168 5.10 0.62 -1.03
N SER A 169 6.35 0.71 -0.57
CA SER A 169 6.98 1.99 -0.22
C SER A 169 7.24 2.89 -1.43
N HIS A 170 7.15 2.34 -2.64
CA HIS A 170 7.22 3.11 -3.89
C HIS A 170 5.82 3.52 -4.34
N SER A 171 5.68 4.79 -4.71
CA SER A 171 4.38 5.39 -5.09
C SER A 171 3.66 4.63 -6.20
N LEU A 172 4.39 4.09 -7.20
CA LEU A 172 3.79 3.37 -8.32
C LEU A 172 3.08 2.10 -7.88
N SER A 173 3.75 1.27 -7.07
CA SER A 173 3.20 -0.01 -6.61
C SER A 173 2.05 0.19 -5.63
N LEU A 174 2.18 1.14 -4.72
CA LEU A 174 1.08 1.48 -3.81
C LEU A 174 -0.12 2.02 -4.56
N TYR A 175 0.10 2.95 -5.50
CA TYR A 175 -0.96 3.50 -6.34
C TYR A 175 -1.70 2.40 -7.10
N ALA A 176 -0.97 1.50 -7.76
CA ALA A 176 -1.56 0.38 -8.51
C ALA A 176 -2.39 -0.56 -7.61
N CYS A 177 -1.89 -0.84 -6.39
CA CYS A 177 -2.61 -1.64 -5.40
C CYS A 177 -3.93 -0.99 -4.97
N ILE A 178 -3.89 0.29 -4.59
CA ILE A 178 -5.09 1.00 -4.13
C ILE A 178 -6.06 1.21 -5.29
N TYR A 179 -5.56 1.49 -6.51
CA TYR A 179 -6.39 1.55 -7.72
C TYR A 179 -7.14 0.24 -7.94
N ALA A 180 -6.43 -0.91 -7.95
CA ALA A 180 -7.06 -2.21 -8.14
C ALA A 180 -8.17 -2.47 -7.11
N LEU A 181 -7.85 -2.31 -5.82
CA LEU A 181 -8.78 -2.58 -4.74
C LEU A 181 -9.97 -1.60 -4.70
N SER A 182 -9.76 -0.35 -5.13
CA SER A 182 -10.81 0.68 -5.18
C SER A 182 -11.70 0.58 -6.42
N THR A 183 -11.34 -0.24 -7.40
CA THR A 183 -12.10 -0.45 -8.64
C THR A 183 -12.57 -1.90 -8.82
N GLY A 184 -12.49 -2.71 -7.77
CA GLY A 184 -12.99 -4.10 -7.76
C GLY A 184 -12.16 -5.09 -8.56
N LYS A 185 -10.91 -4.76 -8.86
CA LYS A 185 -9.97 -5.58 -9.63
C LYS A 185 -9.08 -6.42 -8.71
N THR A 186 -8.43 -7.44 -9.25
CA THR A 186 -7.42 -8.22 -8.53
C THR A 186 -6.06 -7.51 -8.60
N PHE A 187 -5.40 -7.31 -7.48
CA PHE A 187 -4.03 -6.82 -7.43
C PHE A 187 -3.05 -7.99 -7.34
N ILE A 188 -2.06 -8.03 -8.23
CA ILE A 188 -0.93 -8.96 -8.18
C ILE A 188 0.32 -8.18 -7.79
N GLY A 189 0.95 -8.58 -6.68
CA GLY A 189 2.22 -8.06 -6.22
C GLY A 189 3.25 -9.18 -6.03
N GLN A 190 4.49 -8.77 -5.82
CA GLN A 190 5.57 -9.68 -5.41
C GLN A 190 6.31 -9.10 -4.21
N LYS A 191 6.81 -9.97 -3.35
CA LYS A 191 7.71 -9.56 -2.25
C LYS A 191 9.05 -9.08 -2.81
N ASN A 192 9.57 -9.81 -3.79
CA ASN A 192 10.77 -9.45 -4.54
C ASN A 192 10.50 -9.66 -6.03
N PHE A 193 10.86 -8.69 -6.86
CA PHE A 193 10.62 -8.77 -8.29
C PHE A 193 11.35 -9.96 -8.92
N ASN A 194 10.58 -10.89 -9.49
CA ASN A 194 11.08 -12.00 -10.28
C ASN A 194 10.23 -12.12 -11.56
N PRO A 195 10.77 -11.79 -12.73
CA PRO A 195 10.00 -11.75 -13.98
C PRO A 195 9.42 -13.10 -14.37
N LEU A 196 10.14 -14.22 -14.17
CA LEU A 196 9.64 -15.57 -14.51
C LEU A 196 8.46 -15.98 -13.63
N SER A 197 8.55 -15.79 -12.31
CA SER A 197 7.45 -16.13 -11.41
C SER A 197 6.25 -15.20 -11.63
N LEU A 198 6.49 -13.93 -11.94
CA LEU A 198 5.43 -12.99 -12.28
C LEU A 198 4.65 -13.43 -13.52
N MET A 199 5.34 -13.76 -14.61
CA MET A 199 4.68 -14.21 -15.84
C MET A 199 3.90 -15.51 -15.64
N ARG A 200 4.43 -16.45 -14.85
CA ARG A 200 3.68 -17.68 -14.49
C ARG A 200 2.39 -17.34 -13.75
N LEU A 201 2.46 -16.44 -12.77
CA LEU A 201 1.32 -16.05 -11.95
C LEU A 201 0.23 -15.35 -12.80
N ILE A 202 0.62 -14.45 -13.70
CA ILE A 202 -0.29 -13.78 -14.64
C ILE A 202 -0.97 -14.82 -15.55
N ASN A 203 -0.19 -15.73 -16.12
CA ASN A 203 -0.70 -16.76 -17.03
C ASN A 203 -1.67 -17.74 -16.34
N GLN A 204 -1.40 -18.09 -15.07
CA GLN A 204 -2.29 -18.96 -14.30
C GLN A 204 -3.67 -18.34 -14.05
N LEU A 205 -3.75 -17.04 -13.89
CA LEU A 205 -5.04 -16.35 -13.70
C LEU A 205 -5.82 -16.20 -15.00
N ASN A 206 -5.16 -16.20 -16.13
CA ASN A 206 -5.76 -16.10 -17.49
C ASN A 206 -6.81 -14.98 -17.60
N LYS A 207 -6.45 -13.78 -17.15
CA LYS A 207 -7.31 -12.60 -17.12
C LYS A 207 -6.66 -11.43 -17.83
N SER A 208 -7.49 -10.51 -18.35
CA SER A 208 -7.00 -9.25 -18.91
C SER A 208 -6.24 -8.46 -17.82
N THR A 209 -4.99 -8.07 -18.14
CA THR A 209 -4.04 -7.59 -17.15
C THR A 209 -3.37 -6.29 -17.58
N ALA A 210 -3.39 -5.29 -16.73
CA ALA A 210 -2.56 -4.09 -16.86
C ALA A 210 -1.36 -4.17 -15.90
N ILE A 211 -0.16 -3.85 -16.41
CA ILE A 211 1.09 -3.96 -15.66
C ILE A 211 1.67 -2.56 -15.42
N PHE A 212 1.87 -2.19 -14.16
CA PHE A 212 2.48 -0.96 -13.71
C PHE A 212 3.94 -1.23 -13.32
N VAL A 213 4.86 -0.89 -14.19
CA VAL A 213 6.29 -1.20 -14.03
C VAL A 213 7.16 -0.02 -14.46
N VAL A 214 8.39 0.01 -13.96
CA VAL A 214 9.42 0.95 -14.42
C VAL A 214 10.18 0.39 -15.64
N PRO A 215 10.83 1.23 -16.46
CA PRO A 215 11.49 0.79 -17.70
C PRO A 215 12.47 -0.38 -17.53
N THR A 216 13.21 -0.40 -16.43
CA THR A 216 14.16 -1.49 -16.13
C THR A 216 13.46 -2.84 -15.91
N MET A 217 12.27 -2.84 -15.31
CA MET A 217 11.47 -4.06 -15.14
C MET A 217 10.89 -4.53 -16.48
N VAL A 218 10.50 -3.61 -17.37
CA VAL A 218 10.05 -3.95 -18.73
C VAL A 218 11.16 -4.68 -19.49
N GLN A 219 12.40 -4.16 -19.45
CA GLN A 219 13.54 -4.80 -20.09
C GLN A 219 13.76 -6.23 -19.58
N GLN A 220 13.65 -6.44 -18.27
CA GLN A 220 13.81 -7.78 -17.68
C GLN A 220 12.66 -8.72 -18.08
N LEU A 221 11.42 -8.23 -18.17
CA LEU A 221 10.28 -9.04 -18.62
C LEU A 221 10.43 -9.48 -20.08
N ILE A 222 10.89 -8.58 -20.97
CA ILE A 222 11.12 -8.89 -22.39
C ILE A 222 12.26 -9.87 -22.58
N SER A 223 13.37 -9.74 -21.82
CA SER A 223 14.53 -10.64 -21.91
C SER A 223 14.29 -12.03 -21.33
N THR A 224 13.14 -12.27 -20.72
CA THR A 224 12.75 -13.55 -20.10
C THR A 224 11.88 -14.42 -21.03
N GLN A 225 11.50 -13.90 -22.18
CA GLN A 225 10.77 -14.62 -23.23
C GLN A 225 11.77 -15.41 -24.11
#